data_b38c3ac4b705485610c632fc5d9554fd
#
_entry.id   b38c3ac4b705485610c632fc5d9554fd
#
_cell.length_a   1.000
_cell.length_b   1.000
_cell.length_c   1.000
_cell.angle_alpha   90.00
_cell.angle_beta   90.00
_cell.angle_gamma   90.00
#
_symmetry.space_group_name_H-M   'P 1'
#
loop_
_entity.id
_entity.type
_entity.pdbx_description
1 polymer ?
#
loop_
_entity_poly.entity_id
_entity_poly.type
_entity_poly.pdbx_seq_one_letter_code
_entity_poly.pdbx_strand_id
1 'polypeptide(L)'
;MIRLYDFGIWLYGFGLWLASFFDKKAKLWVLGRQDIFSNISSQITDNQPTVWFHCASLGEFEQGRPLIEKIKKDLPDYKIFLTFFSPSGLEIRKNYKYADHIFYLPLDTTKNAKQFLKIVQPQIVFFVKYEFWYNYLKQLNQEKIPTYLVSSIFREDQIFFKPYGSFFKKMLFFFDHIFVQNEYSKSILLENKVSHVSVAGDTRVDRVLEIQKNKRSFDEIIFFKGNTEILIGGSTWPSEEDILIKWIYTQNDLHWKFIIAPHDISEHRLLEIEKKLNVNSVRFSKANALNSAAAKVMIIDNIGMLSSLYQYGKIALIGGGFGNGIHNTLEPITFGLPVIFGEKYQKFEEANKLVETGGGYSIKNYDEFNYIMKSLENDDFYNNASTNAEKYVLKNQGATMKIFDFIFKGK
;
A
#
# COMPACT_ATOMS: atom_id res chain seq x y z
N MET A 1 -0.58 -6.71 -33.96
CA MET A 1 -0.27 -6.54 -32.53
C MET A 1 -1.43 -6.98 -31.61
N ILE A 2 -2.70 -6.64 -31.89
CA ILE A 2 -3.85 -7.08 -31.05
C ILE A 2 -3.92 -8.60 -30.93
N ARG A 3 -3.85 -9.32 -32.06
CA ARG A 3 -3.86 -10.81 -32.03
C ARG A 3 -2.71 -11.41 -31.22
N LEU A 4 -1.54 -10.76 -31.24
CA LEU A 4 -0.39 -11.18 -30.43
C LEU A 4 -0.62 -10.92 -28.94
N TYR A 5 -1.25 -9.81 -28.61
CA TYR A 5 -1.67 -9.50 -27.24
C TYR A 5 -2.69 -10.53 -26.72
N ASP A 6 -3.75 -10.79 -27.49
CA ASP A 6 -4.79 -11.77 -27.13
C ASP A 6 -4.19 -13.19 -26.97
N PHE A 7 -3.25 -13.56 -27.85
CA PHE A 7 -2.51 -14.82 -27.72
C PHE A 7 -1.66 -14.85 -26.44
N GLY A 8 -0.97 -13.75 -26.12
CA GLY A 8 -0.20 -13.61 -24.88
C GLY A 8 -1.09 -13.74 -23.63
N ILE A 9 -2.27 -13.11 -23.64
CA ILE A 9 -3.25 -13.21 -22.56
C ILE A 9 -3.76 -14.65 -22.41
N TRP A 10 -4.05 -15.34 -23.54
CA TRP A 10 -4.44 -16.74 -23.51
C TRP A 10 -3.33 -17.64 -22.93
N LEU A 11 -2.08 -17.43 -23.40
CA LEU A 11 -0.92 -18.19 -22.92
C LEU A 11 -0.67 -17.95 -21.42
N TYR A 12 -0.84 -16.71 -20.96
CA TYR A 12 -0.76 -16.37 -19.55
C TYR A 12 -1.81 -17.10 -18.71
N GLY A 13 -3.08 -17.11 -19.17
CA GLY A 13 -4.15 -17.84 -18.50
C GLY A 13 -3.91 -19.35 -18.46
N PHE A 14 -3.40 -19.91 -19.55
CA PHE A 14 -3.02 -21.33 -19.65
C PHE A 14 -1.86 -21.65 -18.69
N GLY A 15 -0.85 -20.79 -18.62
CA GLY A 15 0.26 -20.95 -17.68
C GLY A 15 -0.19 -20.93 -16.22
N LEU A 16 -1.11 -20.03 -15.85
CA LEU A 16 -1.69 -20.02 -14.50
C LEU A 16 -2.54 -21.25 -14.22
N TRP A 17 -3.26 -21.77 -15.23
CA TRP A 17 -3.99 -23.03 -15.09
C TRP A 17 -3.05 -24.20 -14.82
N LEU A 18 -1.94 -24.32 -15.54
CA LEU A 18 -0.92 -25.33 -15.28
C LEU A 18 -0.30 -25.15 -13.88
N ALA A 19 0.05 -23.92 -13.51
CA ALA A 19 0.63 -23.63 -12.20
C ALA A 19 -0.34 -23.95 -11.04
N SER A 20 -1.65 -23.93 -11.28
CA SER A 20 -2.67 -24.19 -10.26
C SER A 20 -2.63 -25.59 -9.68
N PHE A 21 -1.98 -26.55 -10.37
CA PHE A 21 -1.76 -27.91 -9.85
C PHE A 21 -0.67 -27.95 -8.76
N PHE A 22 0.22 -26.95 -8.70
CA PHE A 22 1.40 -26.96 -7.83
C PHE A 22 1.46 -25.76 -6.88
N ASP A 23 0.80 -24.65 -7.24
CA ASP A 23 0.83 -23.41 -6.47
C ASP A 23 -0.55 -23.02 -5.94
N LYS A 24 -0.63 -22.77 -4.62
CA LYS A 24 -1.90 -22.44 -3.95
C LYS A 24 -2.50 -21.11 -4.45
N LYS A 25 -1.65 -20.10 -4.76
CA LYS A 25 -2.14 -18.81 -5.25
C LYS A 25 -2.69 -18.92 -6.67
N ALA A 26 -2.01 -19.68 -7.54
CA ALA A 26 -2.49 -19.97 -8.89
C ALA A 26 -3.81 -20.75 -8.84
N LYS A 27 -3.94 -21.72 -7.91
CA LYS A 27 -5.20 -22.45 -7.69
C LYS A 27 -6.35 -21.53 -7.31
N LEU A 28 -6.14 -20.63 -6.36
CA LEU A 28 -7.15 -19.63 -5.96
C LEU A 28 -7.51 -18.70 -7.12
N TRP A 29 -6.52 -18.29 -7.94
CA TRP A 29 -6.73 -17.46 -9.11
C TRP A 29 -7.65 -18.13 -10.16
N VAL A 30 -7.43 -19.43 -10.42
CA VAL A 30 -8.23 -20.22 -11.38
C VAL A 30 -9.64 -20.47 -10.84
N LEU A 31 -9.74 -20.99 -9.61
CA LEU A 31 -11.04 -21.32 -8.98
C LEU A 31 -11.93 -20.08 -8.83
N GLY A 32 -11.35 -18.94 -8.44
CA GLY A 32 -12.11 -17.70 -8.25
C GLY A 32 -12.66 -17.08 -9.55
N ARG A 33 -12.26 -17.61 -10.73
CA ARG A 33 -12.79 -17.19 -12.04
C ARG A 33 -13.72 -18.22 -12.67
N GLN A 34 -13.94 -19.37 -12.04
CA GLN A 34 -14.95 -20.33 -12.47
C GLN A 34 -16.34 -19.70 -12.30
N ASP A 35 -17.18 -19.84 -13.30
CA ASP A 35 -18.56 -19.33 -13.33
C ASP A 35 -18.71 -17.84 -12.98
N ILE A 36 -17.62 -17.06 -13.16
CA ILE A 36 -17.54 -15.67 -12.67
C ILE A 36 -18.66 -14.78 -13.21
N PHE A 37 -19.06 -14.95 -14.48
CA PHE A 37 -20.14 -14.15 -15.07
C PHE A 37 -21.52 -14.50 -14.49
N SER A 38 -21.77 -15.77 -14.20
CA SER A 38 -22.98 -16.21 -13.51
C SER A 38 -23.03 -15.63 -12.09
N ASN A 39 -21.90 -15.73 -11.37
CA ASN A 39 -21.76 -15.21 -10.01
C ASN A 39 -21.95 -13.68 -9.95
N ILE A 40 -21.39 -12.93 -10.91
CA ILE A 40 -21.58 -11.47 -10.98
C ILE A 40 -23.04 -11.16 -11.30
N SER A 41 -23.62 -11.83 -12.31
CA SER A 41 -25.00 -11.56 -12.75
C SER A 41 -26.03 -11.86 -11.67
N SER A 42 -25.81 -12.89 -10.84
CA SER A 42 -26.72 -13.23 -9.73
C SER A 42 -26.71 -12.22 -8.57
N GLN A 43 -25.65 -11.42 -8.44
CA GLN A 43 -25.52 -10.42 -7.37
C GLN A 43 -25.92 -9.01 -7.80
N ILE A 44 -25.92 -8.72 -9.08
CA ILE A 44 -26.37 -7.42 -9.62
C ILE A 44 -27.87 -7.53 -9.90
N THR A 45 -28.68 -7.06 -8.96
CA THR A 45 -30.16 -7.19 -9.00
C THR A 45 -30.89 -5.90 -9.25
N ASP A 46 -30.17 -4.77 -9.21
CA ASP A 46 -30.74 -3.42 -9.35
C ASP A 46 -29.99 -2.58 -10.41
N ASN A 47 -30.64 -1.57 -10.94
CA ASN A 47 -30.09 -0.62 -11.90
C ASN A 47 -29.46 0.60 -11.22
N GLN A 48 -28.87 0.46 -10.03
CA GLN A 48 -28.25 1.59 -9.37
C GLN A 48 -26.96 2.02 -10.07
N PRO A 49 -26.63 3.32 -10.06
CA PRO A 49 -25.41 3.83 -10.66
C PRO A 49 -24.18 3.15 -10.04
N THR A 50 -23.34 2.56 -10.88
CA THR A 50 -22.20 1.76 -10.43
C THR A 50 -20.88 2.45 -10.75
N VAL A 51 -20.00 2.55 -9.76
CA VAL A 51 -18.60 2.93 -9.90
C VAL A 51 -17.74 1.68 -9.81
N TRP A 52 -17.00 1.41 -10.86
CA TRP A 52 -16.09 0.25 -10.89
C TRP A 52 -14.66 0.66 -10.55
N PHE A 53 -14.09 0.00 -9.54
CA PHE A 53 -12.66 0.07 -9.19
C PHE A 53 -11.95 -1.21 -9.56
N HIS A 54 -10.81 -1.10 -10.24
CA HIS A 54 -9.91 -2.21 -10.47
C HIS A 54 -8.57 -1.99 -9.81
N CYS A 55 -8.17 -2.96 -8.96
CA CYS A 55 -6.89 -3.00 -8.25
C CYS A 55 -6.23 -4.37 -8.51
N ALA A 56 -4.95 -4.43 -8.92
CA ALA A 56 -4.30 -5.71 -9.15
C ALA A 56 -4.19 -6.55 -7.88
N SER A 57 -3.79 -5.90 -6.79
CA SER A 57 -3.42 -6.54 -5.54
C SER A 57 -3.85 -5.71 -4.33
N LEU A 58 -3.49 -6.17 -3.14
CA LEU A 58 -3.71 -5.43 -1.90
C LEU A 58 -3.00 -4.06 -1.90
N GLY A 59 -1.81 -3.97 -2.50
CA GLY A 59 -1.06 -2.70 -2.55
C GLY A 59 -1.77 -1.61 -3.36
N GLU A 60 -2.30 -1.95 -4.53
CA GLU A 60 -3.11 -1.03 -5.34
C GLU A 60 -4.43 -0.71 -4.66
N PHE A 61 -5.04 -1.69 -3.99
CA PHE A 61 -6.26 -1.45 -3.23
C PHE A 61 -6.06 -0.37 -2.15
N GLU A 62 -4.97 -0.40 -1.39
CA GLU A 62 -4.72 0.63 -0.36
C GLU A 62 -4.55 2.03 -0.98
N GLN A 63 -4.18 2.14 -2.25
CA GLN A 63 -4.18 3.42 -2.99
C GLN A 63 -5.55 3.81 -3.53
N GLY A 64 -6.38 2.85 -3.93
CA GLY A 64 -7.77 3.11 -4.36
C GLY A 64 -8.72 3.37 -3.19
N ARG A 65 -8.42 2.81 -2.04
CA ARG A 65 -9.28 2.77 -0.85
C ARG A 65 -9.77 4.14 -0.37
N PRO A 66 -8.94 5.19 -0.22
CA PRO A 66 -9.41 6.50 0.21
C PRO A 66 -10.49 7.09 -0.70
N LEU A 67 -10.35 6.88 -2.01
CA LEU A 67 -11.33 7.34 -2.98
C LEU A 67 -12.62 6.51 -2.93
N ILE A 68 -12.52 5.19 -2.77
CA ILE A 68 -13.68 4.31 -2.57
C ILE A 68 -14.48 4.75 -1.34
N GLU A 69 -13.81 4.92 -0.19
CA GLU A 69 -14.44 5.31 1.08
C GLU A 69 -15.09 6.70 0.97
N LYS A 70 -14.43 7.64 0.28
CA LYS A 70 -14.97 8.98 0.03
C LYS A 70 -16.21 8.96 -0.87
N ILE A 71 -16.16 8.22 -1.99
CA ILE A 71 -17.34 8.09 -2.86
C ILE A 71 -18.51 7.46 -2.11
N LYS A 72 -18.26 6.37 -1.37
CA LYS A 72 -19.32 5.70 -0.61
C LYS A 72 -19.94 6.58 0.48
N LYS A 73 -19.13 7.47 1.08
CA LYS A 73 -19.58 8.42 2.10
C LYS A 73 -20.37 9.59 1.51
N ASP A 74 -19.86 10.21 0.45
CA ASP A 74 -20.38 11.48 -0.06
C ASP A 74 -21.44 11.28 -1.15
N LEU A 75 -21.45 10.12 -1.80
CA LEU A 75 -22.35 9.73 -2.88
C LEU A 75 -22.94 8.33 -2.61
N PRO A 76 -23.74 8.15 -1.55
CA PRO A 76 -24.20 6.85 -1.07
C PRO A 76 -25.08 6.08 -2.08
N ASP A 77 -25.67 6.77 -3.05
CA ASP A 77 -26.51 6.17 -4.09
C ASP A 77 -25.68 5.34 -5.09
N TYR A 78 -24.36 5.58 -5.17
CA TYR A 78 -23.50 4.78 -6.03
C TYR A 78 -23.18 3.43 -5.41
N LYS A 79 -23.30 2.37 -6.20
CA LYS A 79 -22.74 1.06 -5.88
C LYS A 79 -21.28 1.00 -6.24
N ILE A 80 -20.49 0.46 -5.34
CA ILE A 80 -19.07 0.22 -5.57
C ILE A 80 -18.86 -1.22 -6.02
N PHE A 81 -18.42 -1.38 -7.26
CA PHE A 81 -17.98 -2.66 -7.82
C PHE A 81 -16.46 -2.72 -7.78
N LEU A 82 -15.90 -3.58 -6.96
CA LEU A 82 -14.45 -3.71 -6.77
C LEU A 82 -13.95 -5.01 -7.40
N THR A 83 -12.93 -4.91 -8.24
CA THR A 83 -12.28 -6.09 -8.81
C THR A 83 -10.81 -6.17 -8.44
N PHE A 84 -10.35 -7.40 -8.22
CA PHE A 84 -8.95 -7.73 -8.04
C PHE A 84 -8.44 -8.64 -9.16
N PHE A 85 -7.16 -8.52 -9.48
CA PHE A 85 -6.52 -9.49 -10.36
C PHE A 85 -5.90 -10.64 -9.56
N SER A 86 -5.23 -10.33 -8.46
CA SER A 86 -4.49 -11.26 -7.62
C SER A 86 -5.29 -11.74 -6.40
N PRO A 87 -5.12 -13.00 -5.97
CA PRO A 87 -5.68 -13.51 -4.71
C PRO A 87 -5.25 -12.71 -3.47
N SER A 88 -4.04 -12.11 -3.48
CA SER A 88 -3.55 -11.31 -2.36
C SER A 88 -4.45 -10.10 -2.01
N GLY A 89 -5.18 -9.57 -3.00
CA GLY A 89 -6.15 -8.52 -2.77
C GLY A 89 -7.50 -9.06 -2.35
N LEU A 90 -8.08 -9.95 -3.17
CA LEU A 90 -9.45 -10.45 -2.97
C LEU A 90 -9.60 -11.22 -1.67
N GLU A 91 -8.71 -12.18 -1.37
CA GLU A 91 -8.86 -13.04 -0.19
C GLU A 91 -8.80 -12.25 1.13
N ILE A 92 -8.03 -11.16 1.15
CA ILE A 92 -7.92 -10.28 2.33
C ILE A 92 -9.10 -9.31 2.40
N ARG A 93 -9.66 -8.90 1.27
CA ARG A 93 -10.67 -7.84 1.19
C ARG A 93 -12.07 -8.30 0.77
N LYS A 94 -12.32 -9.60 0.68
CA LYS A 94 -13.64 -10.16 0.31
C LYS A 94 -14.81 -9.69 1.15
N ASN A 95 -14.57 -9.24 2.38
CA ASN A 95 -15.58 -8.71 3.28
C ASN A 95 -15.40 -7.18 3.50
N TYR A 96 -14.88 -6.45 2.53
CA TYR A 96 -14.66 -5.01 2.66
C TYR A 96 -15.98 -4.25 2.58
N LYS A 97 -16.36 -3.61 3.69
CA LYS A 97 -17.70 -3.02 3.91
C LYS A 97 -18.07 -1.82 3.02
N TYR A 98 -17.11 -1.19 2.36
CA TYR A 98 -17.37 -0.04 1.49
C TYR A 98 -17.49 -0.41 0.01
N ALA A 99 -17.41 -1.69 -0.34
CA ALA A 99 -17.73 -2.19 -1.67
C ALA A 99 -18.97 -3.08 -1.60
N ASP A 100 -19.91 -2.86 -2.54
CA ASP A 100 -21.16 -3.62 -2.62
C ASP A 100 -20.92 -4.98 -3.30
N HIS A 101 -20.00 -5.02 -4.26
CA HIS A 101 -19.65 -6.22 -5.00
C HIS A 101 -18.12 -6.35 -5.10
N ILE A 102 -17.58 -7.53 -4.83
CA ILE A 102 -16.14 -7.80 -4.85
C ILE A 102 -15.87 -9.10 -5.60
N PHE A 103 -15.12 -8.99 -6.72
CA PHE A 103 -14.83 -10.12 -7.59
C PHE A 103 -13.39 -10.12 -8.12
N TYR A 104 -12.96 -11.21 -8.69
CA TYR A 104 -11.81 -11.19 -9.59
C TYR A 104 -12.19 -10.52 -10.92
N LEU A 105 -11.24 -9.81 -11.54
CA LEU A 105 -11.39 -9.39 -12.93
C LEU A 105 -11.27 -10.63 -13.84
N PRO A 106 -12.25 -10.89 -14.72
CA PRO A 106 -12.09 -11.93 -15.74
C PRO A 106 -10.88 -11.65 -16.64
N LEU A 107 -10.27 -12.69 -17.19
CA LEU A 107 -9.10 -12.56 -18.06
C LEU A 107 -9.35 -11.59 -19.22
N ASP A 108 -8.38 -10.73 -19.54
CA ASP A 108 -8.52 -9.62 -20.51
C ASP A 108 -8.61 -10.11 -21.96
N THR A 109 -9.72 -10.73 -22.33
CA THR A 109 -10.07 -11.08 -23.70
C THR A 109 -11.21 -10.17 -24.19
N THR A 110 -11.29 -9.96 -25.51
CA THR A 110 -12.37 -9.15 -26.10
C THR A 110 -13.77 -9.66 -25.70
N LYS A 111 -13.96 -10.98 -25.63
CA LYS A 111 -15.25 -11.60 -25.23
C LYS A 111 -15.56 -11.28 -23.77
N ASN A 112 -14.61 -11.49 -22.87
CA ASN A 112 -14.78 -11.27 -21.44
C ASN A 112 -15.03 -9.79 -21.13
N ALA A 113 -14.28 -8.88 -21.75
CA ALA A 113 -14.47 -7.44 -21.56
C ALA A 113 -15.88 -7.00 -21.93
N LYS A 114 -16.37 -7.40 -23.12
CA LYS A 114 -17.74 -7.09 -23.56
C LYS A 114 -18.81 -7.68 -22.64
N GLN A 115 -18.65 -8.95 -22.24
CA GLN A 115 -19.61 -9.61 -21.35
C GLN A 115 -19.63 -8.96 -19.96
N PHE A 116 -18.45 -8.64 -19.43
CA PHE A 116 -18.33 -7.98 -18.13
C PHE A 116 -19.01 -6.62 -18.12
N LEU A 117 -18.72 -5.74 -19.10
CA LEU A 117 -19.32 -4.43 -19.17
C LEU A 117 -20.83 -4.49 -19.39
N LYS A 118 -21.32 -5.45 -20.18
CA LYS A 118 -22.75 -5.66 -20.36
C LYS A 118 -23.47 -6.04 -19.06
N ILE A 119 -22.82 -6.78 -18.14
CA ILE A 119 -23.41 -7.17 -16.85
C ILE A 119 -23.26 -6.05 -15.82
N VAL A 120 -22.07 -5.49 -15.66
CA VAL A 120 -21.74 -4.52 -14.59
C VAL A 120 -22.29 -3.12 -14.89
N GLN A 121 -22.33 -2.72 -16.17
CA GLN A 121 -22.81 -1.40 -16.65
C GLN A 121 -22.26 -0.22 -15.83
N PRO A 122 -20.93 -0.10 -15.65
CA PRO A 122 -20.37 0.95 -14.81
C PRO A 122 -20.58 2.32 -15.48
N GLN A 123 -20.93 3.34 -14.66
CA GLN A 123 -21.01 4.72 -15.11
C GLN A 123 -19.66 5.45 -15.05
N ILE A 124 -18.79 5.02 -14.15
CA ILE A 124 -17.46 5.58 -13.95
C ILE A 124 -16.51 4.42 -13.59
N VAL A 125 -15.29 4.46 -14.12
CA VAL A 125 -14.29 3.41 -13.90
C VAL A 125 -12.97 4.00 -13.41
N PHE A 126 -12.39 3.36 -12.41
CA PHE A 126 -11.08 3.68 -11.87
C PHE A 126 -10.14 2.49 -11.98
N PHE A 127 -9.05 2.67 -12.69
CA PHE A 127 -7.90 1.78 -12.64
C PHE A 127 -6.85 2.36 -11.68
N VAL A 128 -6.29 1.53 -10.81
CA VAL A 128 -5.36 1.99 -9.80
C VAL A 128 -3.94 1.61 -10.18
N LYS A 129 -3.03 2.59 -10.28
CA LYS A 129 -1.59 2.47 -10.46
C LYS A 129 -1.16 1.96 -11.84
N TYR A 130 -0.92 0.64 -12.03
CA TYR A 130 -0.29 0.09 -13.25
C TYR A 130 -1.20 -0.88 -14.01
N GLU A 131 -2.50 -0.68 -13.95
CA GLU A 131 -3.49 -1.58 -14.52
C GLU A 131 -3.86 -1.17 -15.95
N PHE A 132 -3.20 -1.80 -16.92
CA PHE A 132 -3.34 -1.52 -18.35
C PHE A 132 -3.87 -2.74 -19.10
N TRP A 133 -5.17 -3.00 -18.99
CA TRP A 133 -5.86 -4.13 -19.62
C TRP A 133 -6.49 -3.69 -20.96
N TYR A 134 -5.81 -4.01 -22.05
CA TYR A 134 -6.10 -3.45 -23.38
C TYR A 134 -7.56 -3.65 -23.81
N ASN A 135 -8.13 -4.86 -23.69
CA ASN A 135 -9.48 -5.12 -24.18
C ASN A 135 -10.54 -4.43 -23.31
N TYR A 136 -10.35 -4.38 -21.98
CA TYR A 136 -11.22 -3.59 -21.09
C TYR A 136 -11.14 -2.09 -21.41
N LEU A 137 -9.95 -1.51 -21.46
CA LEU A 137 -9.76 -0.09 -21.76
C LEU A 137 -10.31 0.30 -23.12
N LYS A 138 -10.07 -0.54 -24.14
CA LYS A 138 -10.62 -0.32 -25.49
C LYS A 138 -12.15 -0.35 -25.50
N GLN A 139 -12.76 -1.32 -24.81
CA GLN A 139 -14.21 -1.45 -24.79
C GLN A 139 -14.86 -0.28 -24.02
N LEU A 140 -14.30 0.13 -22.89
CA LEU A 140 -14.72 1.30 -22.11
C LEU A 140 -14.68 2.58 -22.96
N ASN A 141 -13.58 2.79 -23.68
CA ASN A 141 -13.45 3.94 -24.60
C ASN A 141 -14.45 3.90 -25.75
N GLN A 142 -14.74 2.70 -26.33
CA GLN A 142 -15.74 2.54 -27.38
C GLN A 142 -17.17 2.84 -26.89
N GLU A 143 -17.48 2.46 -25.65
CA GLU A 143 -18.78 2.70 -25.02
C GLU A 143 -18.86 4.09 -24.37
N LYS A 144 -17.78 4.89 -24.46
CA LYS A 144 -17.65 6.24 -23.89
C LYS A 144 -17.93 6.27 -22.38
N ILE A 145 -17.53 5.24 -21.67
CA ILE A 145 -17.62 5.16 -20.21
C ILE A 145 -16.44 5.92 -19.61
N PRO A 146 -16.66 6.96 -18.79
CA PRO A 146 -15.60 7.73 -18.15
C PRO A 146 -14.65 6.83 -17.38
N THR A 147 -13.37 6.85 -17.77
CA THR A 147 -12.35 5.94 -17.27
C THR A 147 -11.11 6.70 -16.81
N TYR A 148 -10.72 6.51 -15.57
CA TYR A 148 -9.65 7.25 -14.92
C TYR A 148 -8.55 6.32 -14.42
N LEU A 149 -7.29 6.74 -14.58
CA LEU A 149 -6.14 6.09 -13.95
C LEU A 149 -5.72 6.93 -12.74
N VAL A 150 -5.64 6.32 -11.56
CA VAL A 150 -5.34 7.03 -10.31
C VAL A 150 -4.07 6.50 -9.66
N SER A 151 -3.36 7.39 -8.93
CA SER A 151 -2.14 7.08 -8.17
C SER A 151 -1.02 6.45 -9.00
N SER A 152 -0.93 6.79 -10.29
CA SER A 152 0.07 6.22 -11.20
C SER A 152 1.42 6.95 -11.10
N ILE A 153 2.50 6.21 -11.40
CA ILE A 153 3.87 6.75 -11.52
C ILE A 153 4.41 6.29 -12.88
N PHE A 154 4.95 7.22 -13.63
CA PHE A 154 5.58 6.90 -14.92
C PHE A 154 7.09 7.12 -14.86
N ARG A 155 7.83 6.29 -15.59
CA ARG A 155 9.28 6.31 -15.75
C ARG A 155 9.64 6.09 -17.21
N GLU A 156 10.71 6.71 -17.69
CA GLU A 156 11.14 6.67 -19.10
C GLU A 156 11.51 5.26 -19.59
N ASP A 157 11.89 4.37 -18.68
CA ASP A 157 12.24 2.98 -19.00
C ASP A 157 11.03 2.09 -19.29
N GLN A 158 9.80 2.54 -19.00
CA GLN A 158 8.58 1.76 -19.22
C GLN A 158 8.28 1.57 -20.71
N ILE A 159 7.62 0.45 -21.01
CA ILE A 159 7.32 0.01 -22.39
C ILE A 159 6.54 1.04 -23.21
N PHE A 160 5.72 1.88 -22.58
CA PHE A 160 4.91 2.92 -23.24
C PHE A 160 5.76 3.93 -24.01
N PHE A 161 6.99 4.16 -23.57
CA PHE A 161 7.89 5.20 -24.05
C PHE A 161 9.04 4.64 -24.91
N LYS A 162 9.08 3.32 -25.12
CA LYS A 162 10.06 2.68 -25.98
C LYS A 162 9.65 2.74 -27.46
N PRO A 163 10.59 2.76 -28.42
CA PRO A 163 10.26 2.80 -29.85
C PRO A 163 9.31 1.70 -30.32
N TYR A 164 9.41 0.51 -29.70
CA TYR A 164 8.54 -0.63 -29.97
C TYR A 164 7.26 -0.65 -29.14
N GLY A 165 7.06 0.29 -28.24
CA GLY A 165 5.97 0.38 -27.28
C GLY A 165 4.69 1.04 -27.80
N SER A 166 4.60 1.37 -29.09
CA SER A 166 3.46 2.12 -29.67
C SER A 166 2.10 1.51 -29.40
N PHE A 167 2.00 0.18 -29.33
CA PHE A 167 0.77 -0.53 -28.97
C PHE A 167 0.35 -0.25 -27.52
N PHE A 168 1.28 -0.34 -26.60
CA PHE A 168 1.03 -0.08 -25.17
C PHE A 168 0.74 1.40 -24.94
N LYS A 169 1.47 2.30 -25.62
CA LYS A 169 1.22 3.76 -25.54
C LYS A 169 -0.21 4.12 -25.89
N LYS A 170 -0.86 3.41 -26.82
CA LYS A 170 -2.28 3.63 -27.16
C LYS A 170 -3.21 3.46 -25.97
N MET A 171 -2.88 2.61 -24.99
CA MET A 171 -3.72 2.42 -23.82
C MET A 171 -3.82 3.67 -22.95
N LEU A 172 -2.79 4.53 -22.95
CA LEU A 172 -2.79 5.81 -22.23
C LEU A 172 -3.88 6.76 -22.76
N PHE A 173 -4.22 6.66 -24.03
CA PHE A 173 -5.25 7.49 -24.69
C PHE A 173 -6.68 6.93 -24.55
N PHE A 174 -6.85 5.79 -23.89
CA PHE A 174 -8.17 5.25 -23.57
C PHE A 174 -8.72 5.77 -22.24
N PHE A 175 -7.87 6.41 -21.43
CA PHE A 175 -8.31 7.09 -20.23
C PHE A 175 -8.80 8.50 -20.53
N ASP A 176 -9.88 8.93 -19.88
CA ASP A 176 -10.34 10.32 -19.95
C ASP A 176 -9.42 11.25 -19.17
N HIS A 177 -8.84 10.77 -18.07
CA HIS A 177 -7.82 11.49 -17.32
C HIS A 177 -6.90 10.57 -16.54
N ILE A 178 -5.62 10.96 -16.39
CA ILE A 178 -4.58 10.24 -15.66
C ILE A 178 -4.13 11.11 -14.48
N PHE A 179 -4.34 10.61 -13.25
CA PHE A 179 -3.86 11.25 -12.04
C PHE A 179 -2.56 10.61 -11.59
N VAL A 180 -1.46 11.35 -11.72
CA VAL A 180 -0.12 10.89 -11.34
C VAL A 180 0.27 11.39 -9.95
N GLN A 181 1.27 10.72 -9.35
CA GLN A 181 1.72 11.07 -8.01
C GLN A 181 2.67 12.27 -7.98
N ASN A 182 3.44 12.53 -9.06
CA ASN A 182 4.47 13.56 -9.06
C ASN A 182 4.61 14.29 -10.41
N GLU A 183 5.26 15.45 -10.40
CA GLU A 183 5.48 16.26 -11.61
C GLU A 183 6.38 15.57 -12.63
N TYR A 184 7.32 14.72 -12.22
CA TYR A 184 8.19 13.96 -13.14
C TYR A 184 7.37 13.00 -14.00
N SER A 185 6.43 12.26 -13.41
CA SER A 185 5.51 11.39 -14.18
C SER A 185 4.65 12.19 -15.14
N LYS A 186 4.20 13.40 -14.74
CA LYS A 186 3.42 14.29 -15.61
C LYS A 186 4.27 14.80 -16.78
N SER A 187 5.52 15.21 -16.55
CA SER A 187 6.41 15.68 -17.65
C SER A 187 6.63 14.58 -18.69
N ILE A 188 6.92 13.35 -18.27
CA ILE A 188 7.07 12.20 -19.18
C ILE A 188 5.82 12.01 -20.04
N LEU A 189 4.62 12.07 -19.46
CA LEU A 189 3.38 11.92 -20.22
C LEU A 189 3.16 13.05 -21.23
N LEU A 190 3.40 14.31 -20.83
CA LEU A 190 3.28 15.49 -21.71
C LEU A 190 4.26 15.42 -22.88
N GLU A 191 5.53 15.08 -22.65
CA GLU A 191 6.55 14.87 -23.70
C GLU A 191 6.11 13.78 -24.68
N ASN A 192 5.35 12.81 -24.20
CA ASN A 192 4.79 11.73 -24.99
C ASN A 192 3.39 12.04 -25.57
N LYS A 193 2.97 13.30 -25.55
CA LYS A 193 1.71 13.81 -26.13
C LYS A 193 0.45 13.31 -25.41
N VAL A 194 0.56 12.85 -24.16
CA VAL A 194 -0.56 12.51 -23.29
C VAL A 194 -0.89 13.75 -22.45
N SER A 195 -1.86 14.56 -22.90
CA SER A 195 -2.17 15.88 -22.30
C SER A 195 -3.22 15.84 -21.20
N HIS A 196 -4.04 14.78 -21.14
CA HIS A 196 -5.09 14.59 -20.13
C HIS A 196 -4.51 14.02 -18.83
N VAL A 197 -3.61 14.77 -18.23
CA VAL A 197 -2.86 14.38 -17.02
C VAL A 197 -2.77 15.51 -16.01
N SER A 198 -2.91 15.20 -14.73
CA SER A 198 -2.65 16.11 -13.62
C SER A 198 -1.98 15.43 -12.44
N VAL A 199 -1.28 16.20 -11.61
CA VAL A 199 -0.69 15.69 -10.37
C VAL A 199 -1.69 15.77 -9.24
N ALA A 200 -2.12 14.63 -8.76
CA ALA A 200 -2.96 14.52 -7.56
C ALA A 200 -2.11 14.27 -6.31
N GLY A 201 -1.09 13.42 -6.41
CA GLY A 201 -0.30 12.91 -5.29
C GLY A 201 -0.60 11.44 -4.98
N ASP A 202 -0.08 10.95 -3.85
CA ASP A 202 -0.31 9.59 -3.37
C ASP A 202 -1.49 9.56 -2.39
N THR A 203 -2.57 8.91 -2.76
CA THR A 203 -3.78 8.77 -1.93
C THR A 203 -3.53 8.03 -0.61
N ARG A 204 -2.43 7.24 -0.49
CA ARG A 204 -2.03 6.61 0.77
C ARG A 204 -1.71 7.64 1.85
N VAL A 205 -1.24 8.83 1.48
CA VAL A 205 -0.98 9.92 2.44
C VAL A 205 -2.26 10.35 3.13
N ASP A 206 -3.36 10.50 2.38
CA ASP A 206 -4.66 10.85 2.95
C ASP A 206 -5.15 9.75 3.91
N ARG A 207 -4.87 8.49 3.57
CA ARG A 207 -5.24 7.34 4.41
C ARG A 207 -4.51 7.33 5.75
N VAL A 208 -3.19 7.54 5.75
CA VAL A 208 -2.42 7.55 7.00
C VAL A 208 -2.77 8.74 7.88
N LEU A 209 -3.11 9.90 7.29
CA LEU A 209 -3.65 11.05 8.01
C LEU A 209 -5.01 10.76 8.67
N GLU A 210 -5.88 10.03 7.99
CA GLU A 210 -7.16 9.59 8.56
C GLU A 210 -6.94 8.63 9.72
N ILE A 211 -6.01 7.68 9.60
CA ILE A 211 -5.64 6.77 10.69
C ILE A 211 -5.08 7.55 11.87
N GLN A 212 -4.23 8.53 11.65
CA GLN A 212 -3.68 9.38 12.70
C GLN A 212 -4.78 10.13 13.46
N LYS A 213 -5.76 10.69 12.75
CA LYS A 213 -6.91 11.38 13.36
C LYS A 213 -7.78 10.45 14.21
N ASN A 214 -7.93 9.19 13.76
CA ASN A 214 -8.76 8.17 14.39
C ASN A 214 -7.93 7.10 15.12
N LYS A 215 -6.72 7.46 15.59
CA LYS A 215 -5.83 6.53 16.27
C LYS A 215 -6.44 5.96 17.54
N ARG A 216 -6.23 4.66 17.75
CA ARG A 216 -6.66 3.97 18.96
C ARG A 216 -5.63 4.15 20.06
N SER A 217 -6.08 4.29 21.30
CA SER A 217 -5.24 4.27 22.50
C SER A 217 -5.17 2.85 23.07
N PHE A 218 -4.02 2.51 23.68
CA PHE A 218 -3.78 1.21 24.29
C PHE A 218 -3.14 1.43 25.67
N ASP A 219 -3.87 1.09 26.72
CA ASP A 219 -3.42 1.29 28.11
C ASP A 219 -2.14 0.50 28.41
N GLU A 220 -2.03 -0.73 27.86
CA GLU A 220 -0.84 -1.58 27.99
C GLU A 220 0.42 -0.89 27.44
N ILE A 221 0.28 -0.14 26.34
CA ILE A 221 1.40 0.61 25.75
C ILE A 221 1.72 1.85 26.59
N ILE A 222 0.71 2.49 27.16
CA ILE A 222 0.91 3.64 28.05
C ILE A 222 1.68 3.20 29.31
N PHE A 223 1.26 2.11 29.95
CA PHE A 223 2.00 1.51 31.08
C PHE A 223 3.41 1.06 30.67
N PHE A 224 3.54 0.46 29.49
CA PHE A 224 4.84 0.06 28.96
C PHE A 224 5.76 1.25 28.75
N LYS A 225 5.27 2.31 28.12
CA LYS A 225 6.07 3.51 27.83
C LYS A 225 6.54 4.20 29.11
N GLY A 226 5.65 4.49 30.05
CA GLY A 226 5.97 5.32 31.20
C GLY A 226 6.63 6.64 30.76
N ASN A 227 7.78 6.96 31.35
CA ASN A 227 8.59 8.15 31.03
C ASN A 227 9.74 7.86 30.05
N THR A 228 9.70 6.74 29.33
CA THR A 228 10.78 6.34 28.42
C THR A 228 10.47 6.68 26.98
N GLU A 229 11.52 6.70 26.15
CA GLU A 229 11.41 6.78 24.71
C GLU A 229 11.21 5.39 24.09
N ILE A 230 10.46 5.29 23.00
CA ILE A 230 10.22 4.03 22.33
C ILE A 230 10.80 4.02 20.91
N LEU A 231 11.64 3.03 20.62
CA LEU A 231 11.99 2.64 19.25
C LEU A 231 11.02 1.54 18.79
N ILE A 232 10.33 1.78 17.66
CA ILE A 232 9.36 0.83 17.11
C ILE A 232 9.95 0.14 15.88
N GLY A 233 10.15 -1.18 15.97
CA GLY A 233 10.38 -2.04 14.81
C GLY A 233 9.06 -2.41 14.17
N GLY A 234 8.75 -1.84 13.00
CA GLY A 234 7.48 -2.04 12.31
C GLY A 234 7.58 -3.00 11.13
N SER A 235 6.77 -4.04 11.09
CA SER A 235 6.77 -5.10 10.06
C SER A 235 8.15 -5.72 9.85
N THR A 236 8.84 -6.02 10.95
CA THR A 236 10.22 -6.49 10.93
C THR A 236 10.36 -7.91 10.40
N TRP A 237 11.52 -8.18 9.83
CA TRP A 237 12.00 -9.50 9.42
C TRP A 237 13.26 -9.85 10.21
N PRO A 238 13.78 -11.09 10.12
CA PRO A 238 14.95 -11.51 10.90
C PRO A 238 16.13 -10.55 10.85
N SER A 239 16.43 -9.97 9.70
CA SER A 239 17.58 -9.05 9.54
C SER A 239 17.44 -7.76 10.35
N GLU A 240 16.26 -7.14 10.32
CA GLU A 240 16.00 -5.94 11.13
C GLU A 240 15.94 -6.27 12.62
N GLU A 241 15.38 -7.42 12.97
CA GLU A 241 15.32 -7.87 14.36
C GLU A 241 16.69 -8.14 14.95
N ASP A 242 17.60 -8.76 14.19
CA ASP A 242 18.98 -9.00 14.62
C ASP A 242 19.73 -7.68 14.90
N ILE A 243 19.55 -6.67 14.05
CA ILE A 243 20.09 -5.32 14.25
C ILE A 243 19.50 -4.71 15.53
N LEU A 244 18.19 -4.75 15.68
CA LEU A 244 17.47 -4.16 16.81
C LEU A 244 17.84 -4.85 18.12
N ILE A 245 17.87 -6.19 18.17
CA ILE A 245 18.24 -6.97 19.35
C ILE A 245 19.69 -6.70 19.77
N LYS A 246 20.61 -6.61 18.79
CA LYS A 246 22.00 -6.24 19.07
C LYS A 246 22.10 -4.86 19.71
N TRP A 247 21.29 -3.90 19.25
CA TRP A 247 21.26 -2.55 19.81
C TRP A 247 20.66 -2.54 21.23
N ILE A 248 19.56 -3.28 21.46
CA ILE A 248 18.93 -3.45 22.79
C ILE A 248 19.98 -3.88 23.85
N TYR A 249 20.88 -4.79 23.49
CA TYR A 249 21.92 -5.28 24.41
C TYR A 249 23.00 -4.24 24.72
N THR A 250 23.20 -3.26 23.88
CA THR A 250 24.15 -2.18 24.12
C THR A 250 23.57 -1.04 24.97
N GLN A 251 22.23 -1.03 25.15
CA GLN A 251 21.53 -0.01 25.92
C GLN A 251 21.39 -0.41 27.38
N ASN A 252 22.39 -0.03 28.18
CA ASN A 252 22.36 -0.25 29.63
C ASN A 252 21.45 0.74 30.38
N ASP A 253 20.99 1.74 29.69
CA ASP A 253 20.20 2.83 30.25
C ASP A 253 18.68 2.50 30.19
N LEU A 254 17.93 2.97 31.18
CA LEU A 254 16.50 2.78 31.31
C LEU A 254 15.68 3.75 30.42
N HIS A 255 16.36 4.61 29.65
CA HIS A 255 15.70 5.64 28.86
C HIS A 255 14.92 5.08 27.65
N TRP A 256 15.40 3.99 27.06
CA TRP A 256 14.77 3.35 25.89
C TRP A 256 13.96 2.10 26.23
N LYS A 257 12.78 1.99 25.61
CA LYS A 257 12.01 0.74 25.48
C LYS A 257 11.79 0.41 24.00
N PHE A 258 11.41 -0.82 23.70
CA PHE A 258 11.37 -1.33 22.34
C PHE A 258 10.04 -2.02 22.05
N ILE A 259 9.42 -1.68 20.94
CA ILE A 259 8.30 -2.42 20.39
C ILE A 259 8.79 -3.17 19.15
N ILE A 260 8.60 -4.49 19.10
CA ILE A 260 8.87 -5.32 17.93
C ILE A 260 7.52 -5.79 17.40
N ALA A 261 7.14 -5.31 16.23
CA ALA A 261 5.97 -5.78 15.49
C ALA A 261 6.44 -6.56 14.25
N PRO A 262 6.61 -7.90 14.37
CA PRO A 262 7.10 -8.71 13.27
C PRO A 262 6.08 -8.79 12.13
N HIS A 263 6.56 -8.97 10.89
CA HIS A 263 5.70 -9.18 9.74
C HIS A 263 4.94 -10.51 9.80
N ASP A 264 5.59 -11.55 10.32
CA ASP A 264 5.01 -12.86 10.58
C ASP A 264 4.80 -13.04 12.08
N ILE A 265 3.54 -13.19 12.49
CA ILE A 265 3.11 -13.38 13.89
C ILE A 265 2.79 -14.85 14.19
N SER A 266 3.31 -15.80 13.41
CA SER A 266 3.17 -17.21 13.72
C SER A 266 3.84 -17.54 15.08
N GLU A 267 3.29 -18.50 15.82
CA GLU A 267 3.80 -18.84 17.14
C GLU A 267 5.29 -19.26 17.09
N HIS A 268 5.69 -19.99 16.03
CA HIS A 268 7.07 -20.33 15.80
C HIS A 268 7.96 -19.08 15.71
N ARG A 269 7.50 -18.06 14.95
CA ARG A 269 8.27 -16.82 14.76
C ARG A 269 8.37 -16.00 16.05
N LEU A 270 7.26 -15.89 16.78
CA LEU A 270 7.25 -15.19 18.07
C LEU A 270 8.20 -15.83 19.09
N LEU A 271 8.21 -17.17 19.17
CA LEU A 271 9.14 -17.91 20.02
C LEU A 271 10.61 -17.73 19.60
N GLU A 272 10.91 -17.61 18.32
CA GLU A 272 12.27 -17.30 17.84
C GLU A 272 12.76 -15.94 18.34
N ILE A 273 11.90 -14.91 18.26
CA ILE A 273 12.22 -13.57 18.76
C ILE A 273 12.42 -13.60 20.28
N GLU A 274 11.52 -14.23 21.02
CA GLU A 274 11.64 -14.36 22.49
C GLU A 274 12.93 -15.06 22.90
N LYS A 275 13.33 -16.14 22.22
CA LYS A 275 14.59 -16.86 22.50
C LYS A 275 15.84 -16.02 22.25
N LYS A 276 15.80 -15.10 21.29
CA LYS A 276 16.90 -14.19 21.02
C LYS A 276 16.99 -13.05 22.04
N LEU A 277 15.89 -12.72 22.74
CA LEU A 277 15.84 -11.66 23.72
C LEU A 277 16.34 -12.14 25.09
N ASN A 278 17.45 -11.61 25.56
CA ASN A 278 17.97 -11.84 26.91
C ASN A 278 17.63 -10.67 27.87
N VAL A 279 16.45 -10.10 27.69
CA VAL A 279 15.91 -9.01 28.51
C VAL A 279 14.44 -9.27 28.81
N ASN A 280 13.91 -8.61 29.84
CA ASN A 280 12.49 -8.78 30.17
C ASN A 280 11.60 -8.33 29.00
N SER A 281 10.83 -9.26 28.46
CA SER A 281 9.93 -9.02 27.34
C SER A 281 8.51 -9.52 27.65
N VAL A 282 7.52 -8.90 26.99
CA VAL A 282 6.12 -9.28 27.11
C VAL A 282 5.45 -9.24 25.72
N ARG A 283 4.60 -10.25 25.43
CA ARG A 283 3.71 -10.17 24.28
C ARG A 283 2.53 -9.26 24.58
N PHE A 284 2.07 -8.48 23.60
CA PHE A 284 0.94 -7.58 23.79
C PHE A 284 -0.33 -8.31 24.25
N SER A 285 -0.63 -9.50 23.71
CA SER A 285 -1.80 -10.30 24.12
C SER A 285 -1.78 -10.78 25.58
N LYS A 286 -0.60 -10.77 26.22
CA LYS A 286 -0.40 -11.17 27.64
C LYS A 286 -0.05 -9.96 28.52
N ALA A 287 -0.10 -8.75 27.96
CA ALA A 287 0.28 -7.53 28.64
C ALA A 287 -0.78 -7.12 29.69
N ASN A 288 -0.32 -6.57 30.78
CA ASN A 288 -1.10 -5.90 31.81
C ASN A 288 -0.28 -4.76 32.41
N ALA A 289 -0.85 -3.95 33.29
CA ALA A 289 -0.17 -2.79 33.85
C ALA A 289 1.20 -3.11 34.51
N LEU A 290 1.28 -4.23 35.26
CA LEU A 290 2.49 -4.59 36.01
C LEU A 290 3.60 -5.12 35.11
N ASN A 291 3.29 -6.12 34.26
CA ASN A 291 4.31 -6.73 33.41
C ASN A 291 4.73 -5.81 32.26
N SER A 292 3.84 -4.97 31.75
CA SER A 292 4.16 -3.94 30.76
C SER A 292 5.14 -2.90 31.31
N ALA A 293 4.86 -2.36 32.50
CA ALA A 293 5.76 -1.38 33.12
C ALA A 293 7.18 -1.93 33.33
N ALA A 294 7.29 -3.21 33.73
CA ALA A 294 8.57 -3.87 34.00
C ALA A 294 9.32 -4.32 32.74
N ALA A 295 8.62 -4.49 31.60
CA ALA A 295 9.24 -5.00 30.39
C ALA A 295 10.12 -3.96 29.69
N LYS A 296 11.25 -4.41 29.11
CA LYS A 296 12.13 -3.64 28.23
C LYS A 296 11.69 -3.74 26.77
N VAL A 297 11.12 -4.86 26.37
CA VAL A 297 10.64 -5.13 25.02
C VAL A 297 9.18 -5.58 25.06
N MET A 298 8.36 -5.01 24.17
CA MET A 298 7.02 -5.51 23.90
C MET A 298 6.94 -6.08 22.49
N ILE A 299 6.49 -7.33 22.37
CA ILE A 299 6.31 -8.01 21.09
C ILE A 299 4.85 -7.94 20.70
N ILE A 300 4.55 -7.43 19.49
CA ILE A 300 3.19 -7.32 18.98
C ILE A 300 2.82 -8.62 18.28
N ASP A 301 1.91 -9.35 18.86
CA ASP A 301 1.45 -10.66 18.43
C ASP A 301 0.03 -10.64 17.84
N ASN A 302 -0.41 -9.48 17.35
CA ASN A 302 -1.70 -9.31 16.67
C ASN A 302 -1.58 -8.43 15.43
N ILE A 303 -2.63 -8.44 14.60
CA ILE A 303 -2.69 -7.69 13.34
C ILE A 303 -3.57 -6.43 13.52
N GLY A 304 -3.18 -5.33 12.86
CA GLY A 304 -4.02 -4.15 12.67
C GLY A 304 -3.91 -3.08 13.76
N MET A 305 -2.90 -3.16 14.64
CA MET A 305 -2.64 -2.10 15.61
C MET A 305 -1.38 -1.25 15.31
N LEU A 306 -0.46 -1.75 14.49
CA LEU A 306 0.85 -1.12 14.25
C LEU A 306 0.74 0.37 13.86
N SER A 307 -0.16 0.71 12.96
CA SER A 307 -0.37 2.10 12.52
C SER A 307 -0.75 3.05 13.66
N SER A 308 -1.45 2.55 14.69
CA SER A 308 -1.76 3.35 15.89
C SER A 308 -0.63 3.33 16.93
N LEU A 309 0.28 2.35 16.90
CA LEU A 309 1.40 2.28 17.84
C LEU A 309 2.43 3.38 17.62
N TYR A 310 2.60 3.84 16.39
CA TYR A 310 3.56 4.89 16.07
C TYR A 310 3.35 6.19 16.86
N GLN A 311 2.15 6.46 17.35
CA GLN A 311 1.88 7.62 18.24
C GLN A 311 2.71 7.59 19.54
N TYR A 312 3.22 6.44 19.97
CA TYR A 312 3.98 6.28 21.21
C TYR A 312 5.49 6.27 20.97
N GLY A 313 5.91 6.11 19.70
CA GLY A 313 7.32 6.02 19.32
C GLY A 313 8.03 7.36 19.20
N LYS A 314 9.35 7.30 19.26
CA LYS A 314 10.24 8.41 18.92
C LYS A 314 10.90 8.17 17.56
N ILE A 315 11.31 6.96 17.27
CA ILE A 315 11.97 6.54 16.03
C ILE A 315 11.32 5.23 15.55
N ALA A 316 11.27 5.00 14.24
CA ALA A 316 10.79 3.76 13.68
C ALA A 316 11.85 3.08 12.79
N LEU A 317 12.11 1.78 13.05
CA LEU A 317 12.86 0.89 12.15
C LEU A 317 11.85 0.11 11.30
N ILE A 318 11.87 0.30 9.98
CA ILE A 318 10.92 -0.30 9.05
C ILE A 318 11.51 -1.54 8.40
N GLY A 319 10.80 -2.65 8.52
CA GLY A 319 11.22 -3.94 8.00
C GLY A 319 11.15 -4.07 6.48
N GLY A 320 11.79 -5.14 5.97
CA GLY A 320 11.77 -5.54 4.56
C GLY A 320 12.90 -4.97 3.71
N GLY A 321 13.60 -3.94 4.19
CA GLY A 321 14.64 -3.25 3.44
C GLY A 321 15.91 -4.06 3.15
N PHE A 322 16.14 -5.15 3.85
CA PHE A 322 17.20 -6.13 3.54
C PHE A 322 16.72 -7.30 2.67
N GLY A 323 15.40 -7.38 2.43
CA GLY A 323 14.77 -8.44 1.65
C GLY A 323 14.33 -7.97 0.26
N ASN A 324 13.01 -7.95 0.01
CA ASN A 324 12.40 -7.62 -1.29
C ASN A 324 11.99 -6.14 -1.44
N GLY A 325 12.16 -5.33 -0.41
CA GLY A 325 11.81 -3.92 -0.34
C GLY A 325 11.10 -3.58 0.97
N ILE A 326 11.17 -2.30 1.33
CA ILE A 326 10.65 -1.78 2.60
C ILE A 326 9.12 -1.88 2.69
N HIS A 327 8.63 -2.00 3.92
CA HIS A 327 7.22 -1.82 4.24
C HIS A 327 6.82 -0.34 4.31
N ASN A 328 5.60 -0.05 4.76
CA ASN A 328 5.01 1.28 4.74
C ASN A 328 5.75 2.26 5.67
N THR A 329 6.40 3.27 5.10
CA THR A 329 7.06 4.36 5.83
C THR A 329 6.10 5.53 6.11
N LEU A 330 4.97 5.62 5.42
CA LEU A 330 4.03 6.74 5.56
C LEU A 330 3.36 6.77 6.95
N GLU A 331 3.11 5.59 7.54
CA GLU A 331 2.46 5.50 8.85
C GLU A 331 3.28 6.16 9.97
N PRO A 332 4.57 5.82 10.19
CA PRO A 332 5.35 6.45 11.25
C PRO A 332 5.62 7.94 11.01
N ILE A 333 5.90 8.34 9.77
CA ILE A 333 6.18 9.75 9.48
C ILE A 333 4.96 10.67 9.65
N THR A 334 3.76 10.12 9.64
CA THR A 334 2.53 10.86 9.92
C THR A 334 2.47 11.32 11.40
N PHE A 335 3.21 10.64 12.28
CA PHE A 335 3.40 11.03 13.67
C PHE A 335 4.72 11.78 13.90
N GLY A 336 5.40 12.19 12.83
CA GLY A 336 6.67 12.89 12.91
C GLY A 336 7.85 12.01 13.31
N LEU A 337 7.76 10.68 13.22
CA LEU A 337 8.87 9.81 13.55
C LEU A 337 9.89 9.77 12.41
N PRO A 338 11.17 10.08 12.68
CA PRO A 338 12.25 9.71 11.77
C PRO A 338 12.24 8.20 11.52
N VAL A 339 12.45 7.78 10.27
CA VAL A 339 12.41 6.39 9.87
C VAL A 339 13.77 5.87 9.45
N ILE A 340 14.09 4.64 9.87
CA ILE A 340 15.31 3.92 9.47
C ILE A 340 14.88 2.66 8.72
N PHE A 341 15.58 2.30 7.65
CA PHE A 341 15.25 1.11 6.85
C PHE A 341 16.47 0.59 6.08
N GLY A 342 16.41 -0.66 5.63
CA GLY A 342 17.47 -1.29 4.84
C GLY A 342 17.61 -0.68 3.43
N GLU A 343 18.64 -1.08 2.71
CA GLU A 343 19.10 -0.48 1.45
C GLU A 343 18.18 -0.67 0.23
N LYS A 344 17.17 -1.57 0.29
CA LYS A 344 16.28 -1.85 -0.85
C LYS A 344 15.01 -1.00 -0.85
N TYR A 345 15.16 0.32 -0.94
CA TYR A 345 14.07 1.30 -0.87
C TYR A 345 13.82 2.07 -2.17
N GLN A 346 14.70 1.99 -3.19
CA GLN A 346 14.70 2.85 -4.38
C GLN A 346 13.41 2.81 -5.21
N LYS A 347 12.61 1.76 -5.06
CA LYS A 347 11.30 1.64 -5.72
C LYS A 347 10.19 2.46 -5.06
N PHE A 348 10.45 3.02 -3.88
CA PHE A 348 9.49 3.73 -3.05
C PHE A 348 9.80 5.22 -3.07
N GLU A 349 8.93 6.01 -3.74
CA GLU A 349 9.12 7.46 -3.93
C GLU A 349 9.21 8.20 -2.59
N GLU A 350 8.36 7.84 -1.65
CA GLU A 350 8.35 8.39 -0.30
C GLU A 350 9.68 8.20 0.43
N ALA A 351 10.26 7.02 0.33
CA ALA A 351 11.53 6.71 0.98
C ALA A 351 12.71 7.45 0.35
N ASN A 352 12.73 7.57 -0.99
CA ASN A 352 13.74 8.37 -1.68
C ASN A 352 13.70 9.84 -1.22
N LYS A 353 12.50 10.42 -1.13
CA LYS A 353 12.32 11.79 -0.66
C LYS A 353 12.68 11.97 0.81
N LEU A 354 12.37 11.01 1.66
CA LEU A 354 12.75 11.05 3.07
C LEU A 354 14.27 11.01 3.25
N VAL A 355 14.98 10.18 2.48
CA VAL A 355 16.46 10.16 2.50
C VAL A 355 17.03 11.48 1.99
N GLU A 356 16.52 12.01 0.87
CA GLU A 356 16.95 13.28 0.29
C GLU A 356 16.79 14.47 1.26
N THR A 357 15.70 14.47 2.04
CA THR A 357 15.36 15.58 2.94
C THR A 357 15.84 15.38 4.38
N GLY A 358 16.39 14.22 4.73
CA GLY A 358 16.84 13.88 6.08
C GLY A 358 15.71 13.53 7.06
N GLY A 359 14.51 13.16 6.56
CA GLY A 359 13.41 12.61 7.37
C GLY A 359 13.47 11.08 7.51
N GLY A 360 14.36 10.43 6.75
CA GLY A 360 14.57 8.99 6.78
C GLY A 360 16.01 8.61 6.44
N TYR A 361 16.45 7.44 6.89
CA TYR A 361 17.83 6.98 6.79
C TYR A 361 17.88 5.55 6.31
N SER A 362 18.70 5.30 5.27
CA SER A 362 18.97 3.95 4.80
C SER A 362 20.23 3.41 5.45
N ILE A 363 20.19 2.14 5.85
CA ILE A 363 21.30 1.44 6.50
C ILE A 363 21.61 0.10 5.80
N LYS A 364 22.86 -0.32 5.87
CA LYS A 364 23.34 -1.62 5.34
C LYS A 364 23.60 -2.64 6.43
N ASN A 365 23.90 -2.18 7.64
CA ASN A 365 24.36 -3.04 8.74
C ASN A 365 24.12 -2.37 10.11
N TYR A 366 24.51 -3.08 11.17
CA TYR A 366 24.40 -2.61 12.53
C TYR A 366 25.21 -1.33 12.83
N ASP A 367 26.40 -1.18 12.24
CA ASP A 367 27.28 -0.05 12.56
C ASP A 367 26.70 1.26 12.02
N GLU A 368 26.13 1.21 10.82
CA GLU A 368 25.37 2.34 10.25
C GLU A 368 24.10 2.64 11.08
N PHE A 369 23.37 1.60 11.51
CA PHE A 369 22.22 1.77 12.39
C PHE A 369 22.60 2.47 13.70
N ASN A 370 23.66 2.00 14.38
CA ASN A 370 24.16 2.56 15.63
C ASN A 370 24.62 4.02 15.45
N TYR A 371 25.26 4.33 14.31
CA TYR A 371 25.66 5.71 13.99
C TYR A 371 24.43 6.62 13.86
N ILE A 372 23.41 6.21 13.14
CA ILE A 372 22.18 7.00 12.97
C ILE A 372 21.44 7.14 14.30
N MET A 373 21.33 6.08 15.11
CA MET A 373 20.70 6.16 16.43
C MET A 373 21.39 7.16 17.34
N LYS A 374 22.73 7.13 17.40
CA LYS A 374 23.52 8.11 18.16
C LYS A 374 23.35 9.54 17.65
N SER A 375 23.22 9.72 16.32
CA SER A 375 22.95 11.04 15.75
C SER A 375 21.56 11.55 16.15
N LEU A 376 20.57 10.66 16.22
CA LEU A 376 19.19 10.97 16.63
C LEU A 376 19.03 11.16 18.16
N GLU A 377 20.06 10.91 18.96
CA GLU A 377 20.11 11.32 20.38
C GLU A 377 20.37 12.83 20.54
N ASN A 378 20.95 13.50 19.51
CA ASN A 378 21.08 14.93 19.49
C ASN A 378 19.72 15.57 19.15
N ASP A 379 19.23 16.45 20.01
CA ASP A 379 17.91 17.07 19.89
C ASP A 379 17.73 17.87 18.59
N ASP A 380 18.74 18.63 18.16
CA ASP A 380 18.66 19.42 16.92
C ASP A 380 18.58 18.52 15.70
N PHE A 381 19.38 17.45 15.66
CA PHE A 381 19.36 16.48 14.59
C PHE A 381 18.00 15.74 14.54
N TYR A 382 17.50 15.29 15.70
CA TYR A 382 16.19 14.64 15.81
C TYR A 382 15.06 15.57 15.36
N ASN A 383 15.00 16.81 15.87
CA ASN A 383 13.96 17.77 15.55
C ASN A 383 13.93 18.11 14.05
N ASN A 384 15.08 18.23 13.41
CA ASN A 384 15.19 18.42 11.98
C ASN A 384 14.65 17.19 11.21
N ALA A 385 15.03 15.98 11.60
CA ALA A 385 14.57 14.76 10.99
C ALA A 385 13.05 14.56 11.16
N SER A 386 12.53 14.76 12.34
CA SER A 386 11.10 14.70 12.66
C SER A 386 10.29 15.72 11.83
N THR A 387 10.75 16.97 11.80
CA THR A 387 10.12 18.04 11.02
C THR A 387 10.10 17.72 9.52
N ASN A 388 11.17 17.14 8.97
CA ASN A 388 11.24 16.76 7.56
C ASN A 388 10.34 15.57 7.25
N ALA A 389 10.22 14.59 8.15
CA ALA A 389 9.28 13.50 8.05
C ALA A 389 7.81 14.01 7.99
N GLU A 390 7.44 14.91 8.90
CA GLU A 390 6.10 15.51 8.95
C GLU A 390 5.81 16.38 7.71
N LYS A 391 6.77 17.22 7.29
CA LYS A 391 6.64 18.07 6.09
C LYS A 391 6.34 17.26 4.84
N TYR A 392 6.90 16.05 4.70
CA TYR A 392 6.58 15.18 3.56
C TYR A 392 5.09 14.87 3.52
N VAL A 393 4.49 14.50 4.63
CA VAL A 393 3.07 14.17 4.72
C VAL A 393 2.20 15.38 4.41
N LEU A 394 2.48 16.53 5.05
CA LEU A 394 1.72 17.77 4.86
C LEU A 394 1.76 18.26 3.42
N LYS A 395 2.90 18.14 2.74
CA LYS A 395 3.05 18.56 1.34
C LYS A 395 2.28 17.65 0.36
N ASN A 396 2.12 16.37 0.69
CA ASN A 396 1.57 15.36 -0.22
C ASN A 396 0.10 14.98 0.09
N GLN A 397 -0.56 15.64 1.04
CA GLN A 397 -1.96 15.42 1.37
C GLN A 397 -2.93 15.99 0.33
N GLY A 398 -4.17 15.49 0.34
CA GLY A 398 -5.27 16.02 -0.46
C GLY A 398 -5.42 15.38 -1.83
N ALA A 399 -4.66 14.33 -2.15
CA ALA A 399 -4.76 13.60 -3.43
C ALA A 399 -6.18 13.08 -3.69
N THR A 400 -6.80 12.47 -2.70
CA THR A 400 -8.18 11.94 -2.78
C THR A 400 -9.19 13.03 -3.11
N MET A 401 -9.09 14.20 -2.45
CA MET A 401 -9.98 15.32 -2.68
C MET A 401 -9.81 15.90 -4.07
N LYS A 402 -8.58 16.09 -4.54
CA LYS A 402 -8.30 16.58 -5.91
C LYS A 402 -8.92 15.68 -6.96
N ILE A 403 -8.79 14.35 -6.82
CA ILE A 403 -9.39 13.39 -7.76
C ILE A 403 -10.93 13.45 -7.69
N PHE A 404 -11.47 13.42 -6.47
CA PHE A 404 -12.92 13.45 -6.25
C PHE A 404 -13.56 14.72 -6.80
N ASP A 405 -13.00 15.90 -6.48
CA ASP A 405 -13.55 17.18 -6.91
C ASP A 405 -13.47 17.37 -8.44
N PHE A 406 -12.37 16.92 -9.07
CA PHE A 406 -12.23 16.93 -10.53
C PHE A 406 -13.34 16.13 -11.24
N ILE A 407 -13.70 14.97 -10.69
CA ILE A 407 -14.62 14.04 -11.36
C ILE A 407 -16.08 14.35 -11.04
N PHE A 408 -16.40 14.65 -9.78
CA PHE A 408 -17.78 14.71 -9.31
C PHE A 408 -18.32 16.13 -9.07
N LYS A 409 -17.44 17.13 -8.89
CA LYS A 409 -17.92 18.51 -8.67
C LYS A 409 -17.82 19.40 -9.90
N GLY A 410 -17.15 18.92 -10.95
CA GLY A 410 -16.85 19.76 -12.10
C GLY A 410 -15.83 20.84 -11.74
N LYS A 411 -14.87 21.11 -12.57
CA LYS A 411 -13.79 22.07 -12.35
C LYS A 411 -14.22 23.42 -11.82
#